data_07943f1b2a48049ef449ba1bbab08482
#
_entry.id   07943f1b2a48049ef449ba1bbab08482
#
_cell.length_a   1.000
_cell.length_b   1.000
_cell.length_c   1.000
_cell.angle_alpha   90.00
_cell.angle_beta   90.00
_cell.angle_gamma   90.00
#
_symmetry.space_group_name_H-M   'P 1'
#
loop_
_entity.id
_entity.type
_entity.pdbx_description
1 polymer ?
#
loop_
_entity_poly.entity_id
_entity_poly.type
_entity_poly.pdbx_seq_one_letter_code
_entity_poly.pdbx_strand_id
1 'polypeptide(L)'
;MKFLIGLLVISLTTLAHAGHHEDGKISKAAKSGQLMVVYHWPCEDLELGMKLLNEMITYESDASPYPYSAVSAVHEDGALASIDVHSSAESFGKAAGWQNEDSEWQRLFMAMADACGSADDLTAKVLNVR
;
A
#
# COMPACT_ATOMS: atom_id res chain seq x y z
N MET A 1 -66.73 -35.90 3.65
CA MET A 1 -65.68 -35.01 4.13
C MET A 1 -64.58 -34.96 3.10
N LYS A 2 -64.47 -33.85 2.37
CA LYS A 2 -63.43 -33.66 1.34
C LYS A 2 -62.36 -32.77 1.96
N PHE A 3 -61.14 -33.30 2.20
CA PHE A 3 -60.01 -32.49 2.61
C PHE A 3 -59.31 -31.93 1.35
N LEU A 4 -59.36 -30.64 1.22
CA LEU A 4 -58.61 -29.85 0.24
C LEU A 4 -57.22 -29.61 0.84
N ILE A 5 -56.16 -30.24 0.25
CA ILE A 5 -54.77 -29.98 0.56
C ILE A 5 -54.36 -28.79 -0.34
N GLY A 6 -54.22 -27.63 0.27
CA GLY A 6 -53.64 -26.45 -0.41
C GLY A 6 -52.14 -26.60 -0.61
N LEU A 7 -51.73 -26.64 -1.85
CA LEU A 7 -50.32 -26.65 -2.24
C LEU A 7 -49.76 -25.22 -2.16
N LEU A 8 -48.95 -24.96 -1.13
CA LEU A 8 -48.24 -23.70 -0.97
C LEU A 8 -47.00 -23.69 -1.86
N VAL A 9 -47.07 -23.03 -2.99
CA VAL A 9 -45.91 -22.82 -3.87
C VAL A 9 -45.09 -21.66 -3.29
N ILE A 10 -43.95 -21.97 -2.66
CA ILE A 10 -42.97 -21.01 -2.23
C ILE A 10 -42.09 -20.66 -3.44
N SER A 11 -42.34 -19.52 -4.05
CA SER A 11 -41.45 -18.96 -5.09
C SER A 11 -40.20 -18.42 -4.43
N LEU A 12 -39.09 -19.17 -4.52
CA LEU A 12 -37.76 -18.64 -4.22
C LEU A 12 -37.35 -17.69 -5.35
N THR A 13 -37.48 -16.38 -5.12
CA THR A 13 -36.82 -15.37 -5.96
C THR A 13 -35.36 -15.35 -5.62
N THR A 14 -34.54 -16.00 -6.43
CA THR A 14 -33.09 -15.80 -6.41
C THR A 14 -32.79 -14.37 -6.87
N LEU A 15 -32.42 -13.48 -5.94
CA LEU A 15 -31.79 -12.21 -6.26
C LEU A 15 -30.43 -12.52 -6.90
N ALA A 16 -30.40 -12.54 -8.22
CA ALA A 16 -29.17 -12.50 -8.98
C ALA A 16 -28.51 -11.14 -8.67
N HIS A 17 -27.47 -11.15 -7.83
CA HIS A 17 -26.54 -10.04 -7.75
C HIS A 17 -25.83 -9.98 -9.10
N ALA A 18 -26.28 -9.09 -9.97
CA ALA A 18 -25.54 -8.67 -11.12
C ALA A 18 -24.28 -8.00 -10.58
N GLY A 19 -23.18 -8.74 -10.49
CA GLY A 19 -21.87 -8.17 -10.32
C GLY A 19 -21.67 -7.22 -11.50
N HIS A 20 -21.60 -5.92 -11.24
CA HIS A 20 -21.12 -4.96 -12.21
C HIS A 20 -19.66 -5.32 -12.51
N HIS A 21 -19.43 -6.15 -13.52
CA HIS A 21 -18.18 -6.13 -14.24
C HIS A 21 -18.11 -4.76 -14.92
N GLU A 22 -17.32 -3.86 -14.39
CA GLU A 22 -16.88 -2.69 -15.13
C GLU A 22 -16.03 -3.20 -16.29
N ASP A 23 -16.68 -3.38 -17.42
CA ASP A 23 -16.05 -3.88 -18.63
C ASP A 23 -14.88 -2.97 -19.01
N GLY A 24 -13.66 -3.50 -18.85
CA GLY A 24 -12.48 -3.09 -19.59
C GLY A 24 -11.91 -1.71 -19.32
N LYS A 25 -12.33 -0.99 -18.28
CA LYS A 25 -11.74 0.31 -17.93
C LYS A 25 -10.53 0.11 -17.02
N ILE A 26 -9.38 0.59 -17.46
CA ILE A 26 -8.18 0.69 -16.63
C ILE A 26 -8.46 1.68 -15.49
N SER A 27 -8.33 1.22 -14.24
CA SER A 27 -8.37 2.08 -13.07
C SER A 27 -7.06 2.84 -12.93
N LYS A 28 -7.13 4.16 -12.71
CA LYS A 28 -5.95 4.96 -12.41
C LYS A 28 -5.50 4.71 -10.98
N ALA A 29 -4.28 4.23 -10.79
CA ALA A 29 -3.68 4.02 -9.47
C ALA A 29 -3.33 5.34 -8.75
N ALA A 30 -3.11 6.41 -9.52
CA ALA A 30 -2.80 7.74 -9.01
C ALA A 30 -3.47 8.82 -9.87
N LYS A 31 -3.62 10.03 -9.30
CA LYS A 31 -4.22 11.18 -9.96
C LYS A 31 -3.16 12.13 -10.46
N SER A 32 -3.46 12.88 -11.53
CA SER A 32 -2.59 13.97 -12.01
C SER A 32 -2.26 14.96 -10.88
N GLY A 33 -1.00 15.36 -10.78
CA GLY A 33 -0.47 16.24 -9.74
C GLY A 33 0.05 15.52 -8.49
N GLN A 34 -0.22 14.22 -8.36
CA GLN A 34 0.40 13.42 -7.29
C GLN A 34 1.87 13.13 -7.61
N LEU A 35 2.62 12.83 -6.54
CA LEU A 35 4.00 12.39 -6.61
C LEU A 35 4.07 10.94 -6.16
N MET A 36 4.70 10.10 -6.97
CA MET A 36 4.98 8.71 -6.62
C MET A 36 6.48 8.55 -6.39
N VAL A 37 6.85 7.88 -5.32
CA VAL A 37 8.24 7.54 -5.02
C VAL A 37 8.38 6.03 -5.03
N VAL A 38 9.31 5.53 -5.82
CA VAL A 38 9.64 4.10 -5.89
C VAL A 38 11.02 3.91 -5.28
N TYR A 39 11.04 3.25 -4.13
CA TYR A 39 12.27 2.90 -3.43
C TYR A 39 12.79 1.53 -3.88
N HIS A 40 14.10 1.40 -3.93
CA HIS A 40 14.79 0.16 -4.24
C HIS A 40 15.92 -0.01 -3.23
N TRP A 41 15.91 -1.11 -2.50
CA TRP A 41 16.88 -1.41 -1.47
C TRP A 41 17.37 -2.85 -1.59
N PRO A 42 18.59 -3.11 -2.12
CA PRO A 42 19.21 -4.42 -2.02
C PRO A 42 19.26 -4.85 -0.56
N CYS A 43 18.70 -6.01 -0.24
CA CYS A 43 18.53 -6.43 1.14
C CYS A 43 19.11 -7.83 1.34
N GLU A 44 20.07 -7.97 2.26
CA GLU A 44 20.74 -9.24 2.56
C GLU A 44 19.76 -10.24 3.19
N ASP A 45 18.88 -9.77 4.08
CA ASP A 45 17.80 -10.54 4.67
C ASP A 45 16.46 -9.95 4.21
N LEU A 46 16.02 -10.36 3.01
CA LEU A 46 14.78 -9.85 2.41
C LEU A 46 13.55 -10.13 3.25
N GLU A 47 13.48 -11.29 3.93
CA GLU A 47 12.32 -11.66 4.75
C GLU A 47 12.20 -10.72 5.96
N LEU A 48 13.31 -10.50 6.67
CA LEU A 48 13.36 -9.57 7.78
C LEU A 48 13.13 -8.12 7.30
N GLY A 49 13.75 -7.72 6.20
CA GLY A 49 13.55 -6.39 5.60
C GLY A 49 12.09 -6.12 5.26
N MET A 50 11.40 -7.08 4.64
CA MET A 50 9.98 -6.99 4.31
C MET A 50 9.10 -6.88 5.56
N LYS A 51 9.40 -7.65 6.60
CA LYS A 51 8.69 -7.57 7.88
C LYS A 51 8.84 -6.17 8.50
N LEU A 52 10.06 -5.66 8.57
CA LEU A 52 10.35 -4.35 9.13
C LEU A 52 9.73 -3.20 8.32
N LEU A 53 9.73 -3.32 6.99
CA LEU A 53 9.05 -2.35 6.11
C LEU A 53 7.54 -2.31 6.40
N ASN A 54 6.89 -3.46 6.56
CA ASN A 54 5.47 -3.51 6.90
C ASN A 54 5.20 -2.94 8.30
N GLU A 55 6.09 -3.15 9.27
CA GLU A 55 6.00 -2.51 10.59
C GLU A 55 6.13 -0.98 10.48
N MET A 56 7.05 -0.49 9.65
CA MET A 56 7.24 0.94 9.39
C MET A 56 6.00 1.54 8.71
N ILE A 57 5.46 0.93 7.66
CA ILE A 57 4.24 1.40 6.98
C ILE A 57 3.06 1.45 7.96
N THR A 58 2.93 0.45 8.84
CA THR A 58 1.89 0.45 9.88
C THR A 58 2.08 1.63 10.84
N TYR A 59 3.31 1.84 11.32
CA TYR A 59 3.63 2.97 12.19
C TYR A 59 3.33 4.32 11.53
N GLU A 60 3.74 4.49 10.28
CA GLU A 60 3.47 5.70 9.50
C GLU A 60 1.97 5.97 9.32
N SER A 61 1.19 4.91 9.09
CA SER A 61 -0.27 5.01 8.99
C SER A 61 -0.92 5.55 10.27
N ASP A 62 -0.37 5.20 11.42
CA ASP A 62 -0.92 5.56 12.72
C ASP A 62 -0.39 6.90 13.24
N ALA A 63 0.88 7.21 12.97
CA ALA A 63 1.61 8.31 13.60
C ALA A 63 1.85 9.52 12.70
N SER A 64 1.90 9.35 11.38
CA SER A 64 2.21 10.46 10.47
C SER A 64 1.10 11.51 10.46
N PRO A 65 1.42 12.79 10.68
CA PRO A 65 0.46 13.88 10.49
C PRO A 65 0.22 14.23 9.00
N TYR A 66 0.99 13.62 8.09
CA TYR A 66 0.93 13.87 6.65
C TYR A 66 0.51 12.61 5.91
N PRO A 67 -0.76 12.48 5.48
CA PRO A 67 -1.27 11.28 4.87
C PRO A 67 -0.65 11.03 3.49
N TYR A 68 -0.26 9.80 3.23
CA TYR A 68 0.12 9.25 1.93
C TYR A 68 -0.19 7.75 1.90
N SER A 69 -0.12 7.15 0.73
CA SER A 69 -0.29 5.70 0.58
C SER A 69 1.08 5.05 0.37
N ALA A 70 1.31 3.93 1.02
CA ALA A 70 2.52 3.14 0.85
C ALA A 70 2.18 1.66 0.64
N VAL A 71 3.00 0.97 -0.14
CA VAL A 71 2.90 -0.49 -0.33
C VAL A 71 4.30 -1.08 -0.38
N SER A 72 4.49 -2.19 0.35
CA SER A 72 5.69 -3.01 0.26
C SER A 72 5.63 -3.96 -0.94
N ALA A 73 6.75 -4.18 -1.61
CA ALA A 73 6.87 -5.06 -2.76
C ALA A 73 8.30 -5.62 -2.87
N VAL A 74 8.55 -6.43 -3.88
CA VAL A 74 9.88 -6.94 -4.24
C VAL A 74 10.11 -6.63 -5.71
N HIS A 75 11.27 -6.07 -6.04
CA HIS A 75 11.71 -5.86 -7.41
C HIS A 75 12.04 -7.18 -8.12
N GLU A 76 12.05 -7.18 -9.45
CA GLU A 76 12.41 -8.37 -10.26
C GLU A 76 13.82 -8.90 -9.95
N ASP A 77 14.74 -8.04 -9.54
CA ASP A 77 16.09 -8.39 -9.12
C ASP A 77 16.18 -8.92 -7.67
N GLY A 78 15.06 -9.00 -6.98
CA GLY A 78 14.97 -9.49 -5.60
C GLY A 78 15.17 -8.41 -4.53
N ALA A 79 15.40 -7.15 -4.90
CA ALA A 79 15.54 -6.07 -3.93
C ALA A 79 14.20 -5.72 -3.26
N LEU A 80 14.27 -5.27 -2.01
CA LEU A 80 13.13 -4.73 -1.28
C LEU A 80 12.62 -3.46 -1.99
N ALA A 81 11.32 -3.29 -2.08
CA ALA A 81 10.66 -2.12 -2.66
C ALA A 81 9.64 -1.53 -1.71
N SER A 82 9.53 -0.21 -1.71
CA SER A 82 8.34 0.53 -1.30
C SER A 82 7.88 1.44 -2.44
N ILE A 83 6.58 1.60 -2.56
CA ILE A 83 5.98 2.55 -3.48
C ILE A 83 5.07 3.45 -2.67
N ASP A 84 5.41 4.73 -2.62
CA ASP A 84 4.67 5.74 -1.87
C ASP A 84 3.96 6.68 -2.85
N VAL A 85 2.73 7.08 -2.52
CA VAL A 85 1.96 8.04 -3.32
C VAL A 85 1.54 9.20 -2.42
N HIS A 86 2.13 10.36 -2.67
CA HIS A 86 1.85 11.62 -1.97
C HIS A 86 0.90 12.49 -2.79
N SER A 87 0.11 13.31 -2.12
CA SER A 87 -0.84 14.22 -2.79
C SER A 87 -0.13 15.29 -3.65
N SER A 88 1.12 15.64 -3.33
CA SER A 88 1.96 16.61 -4.04
C SER A 88 3.41 16.49 -3.61
N ALA A 89 4.32 17.20 -4.30
CA ALA A 89 5.72 17.34 -3.90
C ALA A 89 5.87 18.05 -2.54
N GLU A 90 4.98 19.02 -2.24
CA GLU A 90 4.96 19.69 -0.94
C GLU A 90 4.58 18.71 0.19
N SER A 91 3.56 17.88 -0.03
CA SER A 91 3.16 16.83 0.93
C SER A 91 4.28 15.83 1.19
N PHE A 92 4.99 15.41 0.15
CA PHE A 92 6.17 14.57 0.27
C PHE A 92 7.25 15.22 1.14
N GLY A 93 7.60 16.50 0.88
CA GLY A 93 8.59 17.23 1.67
C GLY A 93 8.22 17.34 3.15
N LYS A 94 6.94 17.55 3.47
CA LYS A 94 6.45 17.58 4.85
C LYS A 94 6.55 16.22 5.53
N ALA A 95 6.17 15.14 4.85
CA ALA A 95 6.29 13.78 5.36
C ALA A 95 7.77 13.43 5.63
N ALA A 96 8.68 13.73 4.69
CA ALA A 96 10.10 13.51 4.86
C ALA A 96 10.69 14.34 6.03
N GLY A 97 10.23 15.57 6.22
CA GLY A 97 10.60 16.39 7.38
C GLY A 97 10.21 15.73 8.70
N TRP A 98 8.96 15.26 8.79
CA TRP A 98 8.50 14.52 9.98
C TRP A 98 9.31 13.23 10.21
N GLN A 99 9.55 12.44 9.19
CA GLN A 99 10.35 11.21 9.27
C GLN A 99 11.76 11.46 9.83
N ASN A 100 12.37 12.58 9.46
CA ASN A 100 13.69 12.96 9.98
C ASN A 100 13.69 13.38 11.46
N GLU A 101 12.57 13.80 12.00
CA GLU A 101 12.43 14.29 13.38
C GLU A 101 11.83 13.23 14.32
N ASP A 102 11.11 12.24 13.78
CA ASP A 102 10.43 11.21 14.56
C ASP A 102 11.38 10.08 14.98
N SER A 103 11.60 9.93 16.28
CA SER A 103 12.58 8.98 16.82
C SER A 103 12.20 7.52 16.60
N GLU A 104 10.92 7.19 16.57
CA GLU A 104 10.47 5.81 16.35
C GLU A 104 10.60 5.45 14.86
N TRP A 105 10.26 6.37 13.97
CA TRP A 105 10.51 6.19 12.54
C TRP A 105 12.00 5.94 12.27
N GLN A 106 12.88 6.75 12.86
CA GLN A 106 14.32 6.59 12.73
C GLN A 106 14.81 5.26 13.27
N ARG A 107 14.26 4.78 14.38
CA ARG A 107 14.59 3.46 14.94
C ARG A 107 14.21 2.33 13.98
N LEU A 108 13.02 2.38 13.38
CA LEU A 108 12.56 1.41 12.40
C LEU A 108 13.41 1.44 11.12
N PHE A 109 13.74 2.64 10.64
CA PHE A 109 14.61 2.82 9.47
C PHE A 109 16.01 2.21 9.70
N MET A 110 16.61 2.46 10.86
CA MET A 110 17.92 1.89 11.18
C MET A 110 17.88 0.37 11.32
N ALA A 111 16.81 -0.19 11.88
CA ALA A 111 16.62 -1.63 11.92
C ALA A 111 16.53 -2.25 10.52
N MET A 112 15.84 -1.58 9.58
CA MET A 112 15.82 -1.99 8.17
C MET A 112 17.21 -1.90 7.53
N ALA A 113 17.96 -0.81 7.79
CA ALA A 113 19.32 -0.65 7.28
C ALA A 113 20.22 -1.80 7.75
N ASP A 114 20.12 -2.20 9.01
CA ASP A 114 20.86 -3.33 9.56
C ASP A 114 20.48 -4.66 8.88
N ALA A 115 19.19 -4.89 8.61
CA ALA A 115 18.72 -6.10 7.93
C ALA A 115 19.11 -6.13 6.46
N CYS A 116 19.16 -4.98 5.79
CA CYS A 116 19.50 -4.85 4.38
C CYS A 116 21.01 -4.62 4.11
N GLY A 117 21.81 -4.44 5.15
CA GLY A 117 23.29 -4.30 5.05
C GLY A 117 23.77 -2.86 5.04
N SER A 118 23.11 -1.91 4.40
CA SER A 118 23.51 -0.48 4.39
C SER A 118 22.35 0.44 4.00
N ALA A 119 22.23 1.57 4.70
CA ALA A 119 21.32 2.65 4.31
C ALA A 119 21.78 3.36 3.01
N ASP A 120 23.07 3.33 2.71
CA ASP A 120 23.66 3.99 1.52
C ASP A 120 23.25 3.31 0.21
N ASP A 121 22.79 2.05 0.28
CA ASP A 121 22.33 1.29 -0.88
C ASP A 121 20.86 1.55 -1.23
N LEU A 122 20.14 2.27 -0.37
CA LEU A 122 18.77 2.71 -0.65
C LEU A 122 18.77 3.77 -1.76
N THR A 123 18.03 3.48 -2.81
CA THR A 123 17.79 4.44 -3.90
C THR A 123 16.32 4.73 -4.07
N ALA A 124 15.99 5.89 -4.61
CA ALA A 124 14.61 6.30 -4.86
C ALA A 124 14.46 6.91 -6.25
N LYS A 125 13.33 6.60 -6.91
CA LYS A 125 12.90 7.26 -8.15
C LYS A 125 11.63 8.02 -7.89
N VAL A 126 11.65 9.33 -8.17
CA VAL A 126 10.51 10.21 -8.02
C VAL A 126 9.82 10.39 -9.37
N LEU A 127 8.52 10.13 -9.40
CA LEU A 127 7.68 10.21 -10.59
C LEU A 127 6.58 11.26 -10.37
N ASN A 128 6.46 12.21 -11.28
CA ASN A 128 5.34 13.16 -11.27
C ASN A 128 4.20 12.58 -12.10
N VAL A 129 3.06 12.32 -11.49
CA VAL A 129 1.87 11.78 -12.16
C VAL A 129 1.23 12.86 -13.03
N ARG A 130 0.99 12.56 -14.33
CA ARG A 130 0.48 13.49 -15.35
C ARG A 130 -0.96 13.16 -15.75
#